data_8080957c18282251187784bb6c2c1f5f
#
_entry.id   8080957c18282251187784bb6c2c1f5f
#
_cell.length_a   1.000
_cell.length_b   1.000
_cell.length_c   1.000
_cell.angle_alpha   90.00
_cell.angle_beta   90.00
_cell.angle_gamma   90.00
#
_symmetry.space_group_name_H-M   'P 1'
#
loop_
_entity.id
_entity.type
_entity.pdbx_description
1 polymer ?
#
loop_
_entity_poly.entity_id
_entity_poly.type
_entity_poly.pdbx_seq_one_letter_code
_entity_poly.pdbx_strand_id
1 'polypeptide(L)'
;APEAPGSVFDSRLIVLGIKGKRVSLPATLKLTAALRGLLMRICPEQPPPEWFSGHRLDGTPTAVPHLALTPLPFVGSEHADGRIMGLALVLPTGLDQQEAGHCLEPILRDPATGLLREHPLFDGQWFECAIELETRERSPKNLDPDTWTWESRVWASVTPVVLNRHFDGKDKWERAAESVKDACLHIGLPRPREVLLHPVSLIEGVPHAREYPQLMRKNGGGRRSHNHAVIVFDEPVRGPVLVGAGRFRGYGLCRPMDEKGEDRG
;
A
#
# COMPACT_ATOMS: atom_id res chain seq x y z
N ALA A 1 17.78 -22.28 4.41
CA ALA A 1 18.25 -21.08 3.74
C ALA A 1 17.96 -19.88 4.62
N PRO A 2 18.80 -18.83 4.66
CA PRO A 2 18.43 -17.60 5.35
C PRO A 2 17.16 -17.03 4.72
N GLU A 3 16.30 -16.43 5.56
CA GLU A 3 15.11 -15.76 5.06
C GLU A 3 15.50 -14.61 4.10
N ALA A 4 14.72 -14.44 3.05
CA ALA A 4 14.91 -13.34 2.13
C ALA A 4 14.73 -11.99 2.85
N PRO A 5 15.55 -10.96 2.53
CA PRO A 5 15.43 -9.66 3.16
C PRO A 5 14.03 -9.07 2.93
N GLY A 6 13.40 -8.59 4.00
CA GLY A 6 12.09 -7.94 3.99
C GLY A 6 12.20 -6.43 4.16
N SER A 7 11.08 -5.74 3.93
CA SER A 7 10.98 -4.30 4.17
C SER A 7 10.76 -3.99 5.66
N VAL A 8 10.68 -2.70 6.00
CA VAL A 8 10.27 -2.23 7.33
C VAL A 8 8.80 -2.54 7.67
N PHE A 9 8.07 -3.19 6.78
CA PHE A 9 6.68 -3.57 6.96
C PHE A 9 6.55 -5.07 7.22
N ASP A 10 5.65 -5.44 8.15
CA ASP A 10 5.32 -6.84 8.45
C ASP A 10 4.62 -7.49 7.25
N SER A 11 4.99 -8.72 6.93
CA SER A 11 4.36 -9.50 5.85
C SER A 11 2.96 -10.03 6.22
N ARG A 12 2.60 -9.98 7.50
CA ARG A 12 1.26 -10.36 7.99
C ARG A 12 0.30 -9.19 7.80
N LEU A 13 -0.34 -9.15 6.65
CA LEU A 13 -1.32 -8.11 6.34
C LEU A 13 -2.63 -8.38 7.08
N ILE A 14 -3.22 -7.33 7.67
CA ILE A 14 -4.60 -7.39 8.16
C ILE A 14 -5.49 -6.93 7.02
N VAL A 15 -6.30 -7.85 6.49
CA VAL A 15 -7.11 -7.63 5.29
C VAL A 15 -8.55 -7.31 5.67
N LEU A 16 -9.04 -6.19 5.18
CA LEU A 16 -10.43 -5.76 5.29
C LEU A 16 -11.10 -5.90 3.92
N GLY A 17 -12.02 -6.83 3.78
CA GLY A 17 -12.81 -7.01 2.55
C GLY A 17 -13.79 -5.85 2.34
N ILE A 18 -13.98 -5.46 1.09
CA ILE A 18 -14.96 -4.43 0.71
C ILE A 18 -16.28 -5.08 0.32
N LYS A 19 -17.37 -4.52 0.84
CA LYS A 19 -18.75 -4.85 0.49
C LYS A 19 -19.45 -3.64 -0.16
N GLY A 20 -20.43 -3.90 -1.00
CA GLY A 20 -21.22 -2.83 -1.64
C GLY A 20 -20.80 -2.52 -3.07
N LYS A 21 -20.85 -1.25 -3.45
CA LYS A 21 -20.56 -0.82 -4.82
C LYS A 21 -19.07 -0.98 -5.17
N ARG A 22 -18.80 -1.21 -6.45
CA ARG A 22 -17.41 -1.28 -6.94
C ARG A 22 -16.67 0.04 -6.71
N VAL A 23 -15.46 -0.07 -6.19
CA VAL A 23 -14.53 1.06 -6.00
C VAL A 23 -13.35 0.87 -6.94
N SER A 24 -13.06 1.85 -7.77
CA SER A 24 -11.95 1.78 -8.73
C SER A 24 -10.61 2.15 -8.10
N LEU A 25 -9.51 1.61 -8.61
CA LEU A 25 -8.15 1.90 -8.14
C LEU A 25 -7.80 3.41 -8.09
N PRO A 26 -8.20 4.27 -9.04
CA PRO A 26 -7.98 5.71 -8.93
C PRO A 26 -8.55 6.36 -7.67
N ALA A 27 -9.56 5.75 -7.03
CA ALA A 27 -10.11 6.22 -5.76
C ALA A 27 -9.21 5.94 -4.53
N THR A 28 -8.08 5.26 -4.69
CA THR A 28 -7.19 4.83 -3.59
C THR A 28 -6.93 5.90 -2.54
N LEU A 29 -6.51 7.10 -2.94
CA LEU A 29 -6.18 8.17 -1.97
C LEU A 29 -7.38 8.61 -1.13
N LYS A 30 -8.56 8.63 -1.74
CA LYS A 30 -9.82 8.98 -1.04
C LYS A 30 -10.24 7.88 -0.09
N LEU A 31 -10.18 6.64 -0.56
CA LEU A 31 -10.57 5.47 0.22
C LEU A 31 -9.64 5.26 1.44
N THR A 32 -8.32 5.35 1.24
CA THR A 32 -7.36 5.24 2.34
C THR A 32 -7.44 6.42 3.31
N ALA A 33 -7.79 7.63 2.82
CA ALA A 33 -8.03 8.77 3.69
C ALA A 33 -9.30 8.58 4.56
N ALA A 34 -10.38 8.03 3.99
CA ALA A 34 -11.59 7.71 4.75
C ALA A 34 -11.32 6.63 5.81
N LEU A 35 -10.61 5.56 5.44
CA LEU A 35 -10.20 4.53 6.40
C LEU A 35 -9.31 5.11 7.50
N ARG A 36 -8.32 5.94 7.14
CA ARG A 36 -7.48 6.60 8.14
C ARG A 36 -8.31 7.46 9.10
N GLY A 37 -9.25 8.24 8.59
CA GLY A 37 -10.16 9.06 9.43
C GLY A 37 -10.98 8.20 10.39
N LEU A 38 -11.44 7.04 9.95
CA LEU A 38 -12.12 6.07 10.80
C LEU A 38 -11.19 5.54 11.90
N LEU A 39 -9.99 5.04 11.53
CA LEU A 39 -9.00 4.51 12.47
C LEU A 39 -8.63 5.52 13.56
N MET A 40 -8.36 6.77 13.18
CA MET A 40 -8.04 7.83 14.16
C MET A 40 -9.18 8.11 15.14
N ARG A 41 -10.45 8.01 14.71
CA ARG A 41 -11.61 8.22 15.58
C ARG A 41 -11.88 7.09 16.55
N ILE A 42 -11.62 5.84 16.13
CA ILE A 42 -11.96 4.65 16.93
C ILE A 42 -10.78 4.12 17.75
N CYS A 43 -9.56 4.63 17.54
CA CYS A 43 -8.40 4.26 18.35
C CYS A 43 -8.68 4.53 19.82
N PRO A 44 -8.50 3.54 20.72
CA PRO A 44 -8.75 3.71 22.16
C PRO A 44 -7.80 4.71 22.82
N GLU A 45 -6.58 4.84 22.27
CA GLU A 45 -5.59 5.78 22.77
C GLU A 45 -5.74 7.15 22.12
N GLN A 46 -5.73 8.20 22.95
CA GLN A 46 -5.83 9.59 22.49
C GLN A 46 -4.76 10.47 23.18
N PRO A 47 -3.82 11.02 22.41
CA PRO A 47 -3.62 10.88 20.95
C PRO A 47 -3.20 9.46 20.57
N PRO A 48 -3.53 9.02 19.32
CA PRO A 48 -3.11 7.71 18.86
C PRO A 48 -1.59 7.58 18.81
N PRO A 49 -1.02 6.37 19.05
CA PRO A 49 0.43 6.15 19.05
C PRO A 49 1.11 6.58 17.76
N GLU A 50 2.40 6.91 17.83
CA GLU A 50 3.19 7.38 16.69
C GLU A 50 3.19 6.39 15.52
N TRP A 51 3.35 5.09 15.81
CA TRP A 51 3.32 4.04 14.79
C TRP A 51 1.95 3.90 14.09
N PHE A 52 0.88 4.29 14.78
CA PHE A 52 -0.50 4.22 14.26
C PHE A 52 -0.87 5.50 13.49
N SER A 53 -0.57 6.64 14.07
CA SER A 53 -0.94 7.96 13.52
C SER A 53 0.04 8.48 12.46
N GLY A 54 1.31 8.08 12.49
CA GLY A 54 2.38 8.67 11.69
C GLY A 54 2.77 10.09 12.13
N HIS A 55 2.41 10.47 13.35
CA HIS A 55 2.72 11.77 13.94
C HIS A 55 3.24 11.61 15.36
N ARG A 56 4.16 12.47 15.74
CA ARG A 56 4.64 12.63 17.12
C ARG A 56 3.61 13.35 17.97
N LEU A 57 3.81 13.34 19.27
CA LEU A 57 2.91 14.04 20.23
C LEU A 57 2.77 15.54 19.95
N ASP A 58 3.79 16.16 19.39
CA ASP A 58 3.78 17.58 18.97
C ASP A 58 3.06 17.83 17.64
N GLY A 59 2.47 16.79 17.04
CA GLY A 59 1.77 16.86 15.75
C GLY A 59 2.69 16.89 14.53
N THR A 60 4.02 16.83 14.69
CA THR A 60 4.95 16.74 13.56
C THR A 60 4.94 15.35 12.95
N PRO A 61 5.15 15.21 11.63
CA PRO A 61 5.25 13.90 11.00
C PRO A 61 6.40 13.07 11.56
N THR A 62 6.16 11.80 11.79
CA THR A 62 7.21 10.87 12.20
C THR A 62 8.18 10.55 11.06
N ALA A 63 9.43 10.25 11.41
CA ALA A 63 10.43 9.72 10.49
C ALA A 63 10.49 8.18 10.53
N VAL A 64 9.91 7.55 11.57
CA VAL A 64 9.93 6.08 11.70
C VAL A 64 8.82 5.42 10.89
N PRO A 65 8.96 4.13 10.56
CA PRO A 65 7.90 3.36 9.92
C PRO A 65 6.63 3.39 10.78
N HIS A 66 5.49 3.55 10.11
CA HIS A 66 4.18 3.58 10.75
C HIS A 66 3.14 2.87 9.88
N LEU A 67 1.94 2.71 10.40
CA LEU A 67 0.83 2.05 9.72
C LEU A 67 0.64 2.58 8.30
N ALA A 68 0.76 1.70 7.32
CA ALA A 68 0.42 1.97 5.94
C ALA A 68 -0.93 1.36 5.59
N LEU A 69 -1.67 2.06 4.74
CA LEU A 69 -2.97 1.61 4.22
C LEU A 69 -2.84 1.41 2.72
N THR A 70 -3.19 0.24 2.23
CA THR A 70 -3.04 -0.08 0.80
C THR A 70 -4.27 -0.77 0.23
N PRO A 71 -4.66 -0.49 -1.04
CA PRO A 71 -5.73 -1.23 -1.69
C PRO A 71 -5.26 -2.62 -2.08
N LEU A 72 -6.18 -3.57 -2.07
CA LEU A 72 -6.02 -4.90 -2.63
C LEU A 72 -6.99 -5.05 -3.82
N PRO A 73 -6.56 -4.71 -5.04
CA PRO A 73 -7.45 -4.71 -6.20
C PRO A 73 -7.52 -6.06 -6.91
N PHE A 74 -8.56 -6.24 -7.72
CA PHE A 74 -8.66 -7.32 -8.68
C PHE A 74 -7.80 -7.00 -9.90
N VAL A 75 -6.58 -7.53 -9.92
CA VAL A 75 -5.56 -7.33 -10.95
C VAL A 75 -4.79 -8.63 -11.21
N GLY A 76 -4.06 -8.70 -12.31
CA GLY A 76 -3.19 -9.81 -12.64
C GLY A 76 -3.92 -11.03 -13.16
N SER A 77 -5.01 -10.85 -13.86
CA SER A 77 -5.72 -11.88 -14.62
C SER A 77 -6.38 -11.29 -15.85
N GLU A 78 -6.66 -12.11 -16.86
CA GLU A 78 -7.29 -11.72 -18.12
C GLU A 78 -8.60 -10.93 -17.94
N HIS A 79 -9.34 -11.21 -16.85
CA HIS A 79 -10.62 -10.55 -16.57
C HIS A 79 -10.54 -9.48 -15.49
N ALA A 80 -9.32 -9.09 -15.11
CA ALA A 80 -9.10 -8.09 -14.07
C ALA A 80 -9.60 -6.71 -14.53
N ASP A 81 -10.40 -6.08 -13.67
CA ASP A 81 -11.02 -4.78 -13.94
C ASP A 81 -10.48 -3.65 -13.03
N GLY A 82 -9.49 -3.94 -12.21
CA GLY A 82 -8.86 -2.97 -11.32
C GLY A 82 -9.74 -2.50 -10.16
N ARG A 83 -10.91 -3.13 -9.90
CA ARG A 83 -11.72 -2.77 -8.73
C ARG A 83 -10.99 -3.12 -7.44
N ILE A 84 -11.11 -2.28 -6.45
CA ILE A 84 -10.59 -2.57 -5.10
C ILE A 84 -11.51 -3.59 -4.44
N MET A 85 -10.96 -4.74 -4.05
CA MET A 85 -11.68 -5.83 -3.38
C MET A 85 -11.56 -5.74 -1.86
N GLY A 86 -10.51 -5.13 -1.38
CA GLY A 86 -10.23 -4.96 0.03
C GLY A 86 -9.16 -3.89 0.27
N LEU A 87 -8.90 -3.65 1.53
CA LEU A 87 -7.83 -2.79 2.03
C LEU A 87 -6.94 -3.60 2.97
N ALA A 88 -5.65 -3.39 2.93
CA ALA A 88 -4.74 -3.95 3.91
C ALA A 88 -4.24 -2.88 4.89
N LEU A 89 -4.25 -3.22 6.18
CA LEU A 89 -3.51 -2.55 7.22
C LEU A 89 -2.14 -3.20 7.26
N VAL A 90 -1.09 -2.43 6.97
CA VAL A 90 0.29 -2.90 6.88
C VAL A 90 1.06 -2.32 8.04
N LEU A 91 1.40 -3.16 9.01
CA LEU A 91 2.07 -2.75 10.23
C LEU A 91 3.58 -2.61 10.01
N PRO A 92 4.28 -1.75 10.78
CA PRO A 92 5.73 -1.79 10.83
C PRO A 92 6.22 -3.08 11.49
N THR A 93 7.40 -3.55 11.08
CA THR A 93 8.07 -4.69 11.73
C THR A 93 8.47 -4.38 13.17
N GLY A 94 8.51 -5.41 14.02
CA GLY A 94 8.96 -5.27 15.41
C GLY A 94 7.99 -4.58 16.34
N LEU A 95 6.75 -4.32 15.89
CA LEU A 95 5.70 -3.75 16.74
C LEU A 95 5.26 -4.76 17.80
N ASP A 96 5.04 -4.29 19.02
CA ASP A 96 4.48 -5.11 20.10
C ASP A 96 3.05 -5.56 19.73
N GLN A 97 2.80 -6.86 19.83
CA GLN A 97 1.53 -7.45 19.40
C GLN A 97 0.36 -7.06 20.31
N GLN A 98 0.62 -6.83 21.60
CA GLN A 98 -0.43 -6.44 22.53
C GLN A 98 -0.84 -4.99 22.28
N GLU A 99 0.13 -4.09 22.07
CA GLU A 99 -0.13 -2.70 21.70
C GLU A 99 -0.88 -2.60 20.36
N ALA A 100 -0.40 -3.34 19.34
CA ALA A 100 -1.06 -3.38 18.05
C ALA A 100 -2.49 -3.92 18.16
N GLY A 101 -2.70 -5.00 18.90
CA GLY A 101 -4.02 -5.59 19.16
C GLY A 101 -4.96 -4.59 19.82
N HIS A 102 -4.52 -3.91 20.86
CA HIS A 102 -5.32 -2.91 21.57
C HIS A 102 -5.81 -1.78 20.64
N CYS A 103 -4.92 -1.25 19.81
CA CYS A 103 -5.27 -0.16 18.89
C CYS A 103 -6.16 -0.60 17.72
N LEU A 104 -6.02 -1.85 17.26
CA LEU A 104 -6.70 -2.36 16.07
C LEU A 104 -8.00 -3.11 16.38
N GLU A 105 -8.18 -3.62 17.59
CA GLU A 105 -9.38 -4.38 17.95
C GLU A 105 -10.69 -3.66 17.59
N PRO A 106 -10.86 -2.35 17.84
CA PRO A 106 -12.13 -1.66 17.54
C PRO A 106 -12.47 -1.57 16.04
N ILE A 107 -11.50 -1.70 15.13
CA ILE A 107 -11.78 -1.78 13.68
C ILE A 107 -12.19 -3.20 13.27
N LEU A 108 -11.71 -4.20 13.98
CA LEU A 108 -11.89 -5.60 13.62
C LEU A 108 -13.15 -6.19 14.26
N ARG A 109 -13.40 -5.85 15.53
CA ARG A 109 -14.48 -6.42 16.33
C ARG A 109 -15.18 -5.37 17.17
N ASP A 110 -16.43 -5.65 17.47
CA ASP A 110 -17.17 -4.87 18.46
C ASP A 110 -16.66 -5.23 19.87
N PRO A 111 -16.15 -4.27 20.66
CA PRO A 111 -15.57 -4.56 21.96
C PRO A 111 -16.56 -5.13 22.98
N ALA A 112 -17.86 -4.85 22.82
CA ALA A 112 -18.89 -5.33 23.74
C ALA A 112 -19.35 -6.75 23.43
N THR A 113 -19.37 -7.14 22.17
CA THR A 113 -19.91 -8.44 21.71
C THR A 113 -18.86 -9.40 21.19
N GLY A 114 -17.66 -8.92 20.85
CA GLY A 114 -16.59 -9.69 20.19
C GLY A 114 -16.89 -10.08 18.74
N LEU A 115 -18.06 -9.69 18.20
CA LEU A 115 -18.43 -10.00 16.82
C LEU A 115 -17.64 -9.14 15.83
N LEU A 116 -17.47 -9.66 14.61
CA LEU A 116 -16.89 -8.90 13.50
C LEU A 116 -17.67 -7.60 13.28
N ARG A 117 -16.93 -6.55 13.00
CA ARG A 117 -17.51 -5.21 12.84
C ARG A 117 -17.41 -4.74 11.40
N GLU A 118 -18.54 -4.38 10.86
CA GLU A 118 -18.64 -3.72 9.56
C GLU A 118 -18.62 -2.20 9.74
N HIS A 119 -17.84 -1.52 8.92
CA HIS A 119 -17.71 -0.06 8.96
C HIS A 119 -18.07 0.54 7.60
N PRO A 120 -19.04 1.44 7.52
CA PRO A 120 -19.34 2.17 6.29
C PRO A 120 -18.21 3.18 5.98
N LEU A 121 -17.84 3.25 4.72
CA LEU A 121 -16.95 4.26 4.16
C LEU A 121 -17.65 4.97 3.00
N PHE A 122 -17.61 6.28 3.02
CA PHE A 122 -18.33 7.11 2.07
C PHE A 122 -17.50 8.32 1.62
N ASP A 123 -17.49 8.56 0.31
CA ASP A 123 -17.10 9.82 -0.30
C ASP A 123 -18.05 10.04 -1.49
N GLY A 124 -18.90 11.06 -1.40
CA GLY A 124 -20.09 11.21 -2.23
C GLY A 124 -19.92 11.15 -3.74
N GLN A 125 -18.70 11.31 -4.25
CA GLN A 125 -18.37 11.24 -5.67
C GLN A 125 -17.60 9.98 -6.06
N TRP A 126 -16.89 9.35 -5.11
CA TRP A 126 -15.92 8.30 -5.42
C TRP A 126 -16.39 6.91 -5.02
N PHE A 127 -17.01 6.77 -3.86
CA PHE A 127 -17.45 5.48 -3.36
C PHE A 127 -18.49 5.56 -2.24
N GLU A 128 -19.24 4.48 -2.14
CA GLU A 128 -20.11 4.13 -1.03
C GLU A 128 -19.94 2.62 -0.82
N CYS A 129 -19.26 2.23 0.25
CA CYS A 129 -18.94 0.84 0.52
C CYS A 129 -18.87 0.60 2.03
N ALA A 130 -18.74 -0.66 2.43
CA ALA A 130 -18.42 -1.04 3.79
C ALA A 130 -17.18 -1.93 3.79
N ILE A 131 -16.47 -1.95 4.92
CA ILE A 131 -15.30 -2.81 5.15
C ILE A 131 -15.53 -3.68 6.37
N GLU A 132 -15.02 -4.89 6.32
CA GLU A 132 -15.04 -5.87 7.41
C GLU A 132 -13.81 -6.75 7.33
N LEU A 133 -13.33 -7.28 8.47
CA LEU A 133 -12.20 -8.22 8.49
C LEU A 133 -12.47 -9.42 7.56
N GLU A 134 -11.53 -9.69 6.66
CA GLU A 134 -11.58 -10.86 5.79
C GLU A 134 -11.31 -12.13 6.61
N THR A 135 -12.30 -13.02 6.66
CA THR A 135 -12.23 -14.25 7.48
C THR A 135 -12.60 -15.51 6.71
N ARG A 136 -12.80 -15.40 5.39
CA ARG A 136 -13.14 -16.57 4.58
C ARG A 136 -11.98 -17.56 4.53
N GLU A 137 -12.23 -18.84 4.73
CA GLU A 137 -11.22 -19.92 4.61
C GLU A 137 -10.60 -19.97 3.22
N ARG A 138 -11.35 -19.60 2.19
CA ARG A 138 -10.91 -19.47 0.80
C ARG A 138 -11.16 -18.06 0.31
N SER A 139 -10.31 -17.17 0.74
CA SER A 139 -10.33 -15.79 0.25
C SER A 139 -10.00 -15.75 -1.25
N PRO A 140 -10.58 -14.80 -2.00
CA PRO A 140 -10.11 -14.51 -3.34
C PRO A 140 -8.60 -14.23 -3.33
N LYS A 141 -7.88 -14.70 -4.34
CA LYS A 141 -6.42 -14.61 -4.44
C LYS A 141 -5.88 -13.20 -4.11
N ASN A 142 -6.52 -12.15 -4.63
CA ASN A 142 -6.08 -10.78 -4.39
C ASN A 142 -6.34 -10.26 -2.96
N LEU A 143 -7.10 -11.01 -2.14
CA LEU A 143 -7.28 -10.74 -0.71
C LEU A 143 -6.39 -11.64 0.17
N ASP A 144 -5.67 -12.58 -0.43
CA ASP A 144 -4.68 -13.39 0.26
C ASP A 144 -3.38 -12.58 0.44
N PRO A 145 -2.90 -12.40 1.69
CA PRO A 145 -1.63 -11.71 1.96
C PRO A 145 -0.45 -12.25 1.15
N ASP A 146 -0.37 -13.56 0.93
CA ASP A 146 0.73 -14.18 0.20
C ASP A 146 0.85 -13.64 -1.24
N THR A 147 -0.26 -13.27 -1.86
CA THR A 147 -0.25 -12.63 -3.20
C THR A 147 0.60 -11.37 -3.27
N TRP A 148 0.80 -10.69 -2.15
CA TRP A 148 1.47 -9.39 -2.06
C TRP A 148 2.82 -9.43 -1.33
N THR A 149 3.12 -10.56 -0.67
CA THR A 149 4.25 -10.61 0.26
C THR A 149 5.27 -11.70 -0.07
N TRP A 150 4.97 -12.57 -1.01
CA TRP A 150 5.83 -13.69 -1.32
C TRP A 150 7.18 -13.26 -1.94
N GLU A 151 8.17 -14.09 -1.88
CA GLU A 151 9.54 -13.77 -2.29
C GLU A 151 9.68 -13.70 -3.82
N SER A 152 10.23 -12.60 -4.32
CA SER A 152 10.52 -12.41 -5.73
C SER A 152 11.72 -11.48 -5.94
N ARG A 153 12.38 -11.65 -7.07
CA ARG A 153 13.38 -10.70 -7.59
C ARG A 153 12.74 -9.56 -8.37
N VAL A 154 11.55 -9.78 -8.92
CA VAL A 154 10.87 -8.82 -9.82
C VAL A 154 9.56 -8.38 -9.20
N TRP A 155 9.37 -7.08 -9.10
CA TRP A 155 8.19 -6.45 -8.52
C TRP A 155 7.63 -5.41 -9.48
N ALA A 156 6.34 -5.48 -9.76
CA ALA A 156 5.65 -4.50 -10.59
C ALA A 156 4.61 -3.71 -9.79
N SER A 157 4.59 -2.40 -9.95
CA SER A 157 3.66 -1.57 -9.20
C SER A 157 2.23 -1.69 -9.70
N VAL A 158 1.30 -1.83 -8.75
CA VAL A 158 -0.15 -1.87 -8.96
C VAL A 158 -0.77 -0.47 -8.75
N THR A 159 -0.24 0.28 -7.80
CA THR A 159 -0.54 1.71 -7.68
C THR A 159 0.72 2.51 -8.02
N PRO A 160 0.60 3.74 -8.55
CA PRO A 160 1.76 4.49 -9.01
C PRO A 160 2.76 4.78 -7.90
N VAL A 161 4.04 4.69 -8.23
CA VAL A 161 5.13 5.12 -7.34
C VAL A 161 5.27 6.63 -7.43
N VAL A 162 5.10 7.31 -6.30
CA VAL A 162 5.21 8.78 -6.19
C VAL A 162 6.65 9.16 -5.93
N LEU A 163 7.20 10.00 -6.80
CA LEU A 163 8.58 10.48 -6.70
C LEU A 163 8.73 11.56 -5.62
N ASN A 164 9.85 11.52 -4.91
CA ASN A 164 10.14 12.49 -3.84
C ASN A 164 10.37 13.91 -4.38
N ARG A 165 10.92 14.05 -5.58
CA ARG A 165 11.20 15.33 -6.25
C ARG A 165 10.80 15.27 -7.72
N HIS A 166 10.77 16.43 -8.34
CA HIS A 166 10.59 16.58 -9.79
C HIS A 166 11.95 16.42 -10.48
N PHE A 167 11.93 15.81 -11.66
CA PHE A 167 13.10 15.60 -12.50
C PHE A 167 12.84 16.17 -13.88
N ASP A 168 13.76 17.03 -14.35
CA ASP A 168 13.75 17.65 -15.66
C ASP A 168 15.02 17.29 -16.44
N GLY A 169 15.03 17.58 -17.73
CA GLY A 169 16.19 17.36 -18.59
C GLY A 169 16.17 16.01 -19.30
N LYS A 170 17.24 15.74 -20.04
CA LYS A 170 17.36 14.53 -20.88
C LYS A 170 17.49 13.25 -20.06
N ASP A 171 18.10 13.32 -18.90
CA ASP A 171 18.38 12.22 -17.97
C ASP A 171 17.29 12.05 -16.88
N LYS A 172 16.15 12.73 -17.04
CA LYS A 172 15.07 12.73 -16.02
C LYS A 172 14.61 11.34 -15.62
N TRP A 173 14.52 10.41 -16.55
CA TRP A 173 14.07 9.05 -16.29
C TRP A 173 15.08 8.22 -15.52
N GLU A 174 16.38 8.37 -15.84
CA GLU A 174 17.47 7.73 -15.09
C GLU A 174 17.50 8.22 -13.64
N ARG A 175 17.44 9.54 -13.45
CA ARG A 175 17.42 10.15 -12.11
C ARG A 175 16.16 9.80 -11.33
N ALA A 176 15.03 9.67 -11.99
CA ALA A 176 13.79 9.20 -11.38
C ALA A 176 13.90 7.72 -10.96
N ALA A 177 14.47 6.85 -11.79
CA ALA A 177 14.74 5.46 -11.47
C ALA A 177 15.70 5.32 -10.28
N GLU A 178 16.78 6.09 -10.25
CA GLU A 178 17.70 6.15 -9.10
C GLU A 178 16.99 6.59 -7.81
N SER A 179 16.07 7.57 -7.89
CA SER A 179 15.24 7.97 -6.73
C SER A 179 14.33 6.84 -6.22
N VAL A 180 13.86 5.93 -7.08
CA VAL A 180 13.10 4.76 -6.65
C VAL A 180 14.01 3.71 -6.03
N LYS A 181 15.23 3.50 -6.54
CA LYS A 181 16.24 2.65 -5.88
C LYS A 181 16.54 3.13 -4.46
N ASP A 182 16.73 4.44 -4.28
CA ASP A 182 16.92 5.04 -2.96
C ASP A 182 15.68 4.85 -2.06
N ALA A 183 14.48 4.93 -2.64
CA ALA A 183 13.25 4.68 -1.88
C ALA A 183 13.15 3.22 -1.38
N CYS A 184 13.68 2.24 -2.11
CA CYS A 184 13.79 0.85 -1.64
C CYS A 184 14.74 0.74 -0.43
N LEU A 185 15.88 1.39 -0.47
CA LEU A 185 16.80 1.46 0.69
C LEU A 185 16.14 2.07 1.93
N HIS A 186 15.34 3.15 1.75
CA HIS A 186 14.62 3.80 2.84
C HIS A 186 13.58 2.92 3.54
N ILE A 187 13.11 1.87 2.89
CA ILE A 187 12.21 0.89 3.49
C ILE A 187 12.90 -0.40 3.91
N GLY A 188 14.24 -0.40 3.99
CA GLY A 188 15.04 -1.53 4.47
C GLY A 188 15.31 -2.62 3.44
N LEU A 189 14.86 -2.48 2.20
CA LEU A 189 15.18 -3.41 1.12
C LEU A 189 16.59 -3.15 0.57
N PRO A 190 17.25 -4.17 0.00
CA PRO A 190 18.51 -3.96 -0.72
C PRO A 190 18.30 -2.99 -1.90
N ARG A 191 19.42 -2.41 -2.38
CA ARG A 191 19.37 -1.57 -3.58
C ARG A 191 18.98 -2.41 -4.79
N PRO A 192 17.92 -2.04 -5.54
CA PRO A 192 17.58 -2.76 -6.77
C PRO A 192 18.68 -2.63 -7.83
N ARG A 193 18.89 -3.70 -8.58
CA ARG A 193 19.76 -3.70 -9.76
C ARG A 193 19.22 -2.73 -10.81
N GLU A 194 17.92 -2.83 -11.07
CA GLU A 194 17.25 -2.06 -12.12
C GLU A 194 15.89 -1.55 -11.68
N VAL A 195 15.51 -0.37 -12.16
CA VAL A 195 14.17 0.18 -12.04
C VAL A 195 13.76 0.75 -13.39
N LEU A 196 12.63 0.28 -13.90
CA LEU A 196 12.00 0.79 -15.12
C LEU A 196 10.75 1.57 -14.74
N LEU A 197 10.64 2.80 -15.22
CA LEU A 197 9.45 3.65 -15.01
C LEU A 197 8.65 3.76 -16.29
N HIS A 198 7.33 3.54 -16.18
CA HIS A 198 6.43 3.62 -17.31
C HIS A 198 5.04 4.12 -16.85
N PRO A 199 4.29 4.85 -17.69
CA PRO A 199 2.93 5.29 -17.34
C PRO A 199 1.91 4.14 -17.29
N VAL A 200 2.20 2.99 -17.86
CA VAL A 200 1.38 1.77 -17.84
C VAL A 200 2.07 0.72 -16.97
N SER A 201 1.29 0.05 -16.13
CA SER A 201 1.78 -1.09 -15.32
C SER A 201 1.94 -2.34 -16.19
N LEU A 202 2.83 -3.26 -15.78
CA LEU A 202 2.90 -4.60 -16.35
C LEU A 202 1.75 -5.52 -15.89
N ILE A 203 1.04 -5.13 -14.84
CA ILE A 203 -0.02 -5.94 -14.25
C ILE A 203 -1.34 -5.65 -14.98
N GLU A 204 -2.00 -6.69 -15.44
CA GLU A 204 -3.31 -6.59 -16.09
C GLU A 204 -4.38 -6.02 -15.15
N GLY A 205 -5.29 -5.23 -15.70
CA GLY A 205 -6.37 -4.58 -14.96
C GLY A 205 -5.94 -3.32 -14.18
N VAL A 206 -4.66 -2.96 -14.21
CA VAL A 206 -4.16 -1.73 -13.56
C VAL A 206 -4.38 -0.52 -14.49
N PRO A 207 -5.06 0.54 -14.02
CA PRO A 207 -5.24 1.78 -14.78
C PRO A 207 -3.92 2.48 -15.09
N HIS A 208 -3.91 3.27 -16.17
CA HIS A 208 -2.79 4.14 -16.53
C HIS A 208 -2.48 5.14 -15.40
N ALA A 209 -1.21 5.43 -15.13
CA ALA A 209 -0.79 6.31 -14.04
C ALA A 209 -1.49 7.68 -14.02
N ARG A 210 -1.82 8.25 -15.20
CA ARG A 210 -2.53 9.53 -15.32
C ARG A 210 -3.96 9.53 -14.75
N GLU A 211 -4.57 8.36 -14.59
CA GLU A 211 -5.93 8.22 -14.05
C GLU A 211 -5.97 8.39 -12.53
N TYR A 212 -4.82 8.26 -11.88
CA TYR A 212 -4.71 8.43 -10.45
C TYR A 212 -4.51 9.91 -10.06
N PRO A 213 -5.22 10.40 -9.06
CA PRO A 213 -4.99 11.73 -8.50
C PRO A 213 -3.54 11.91 -8.04
N GLN A 214 -2.93 13.02 -8.40
CA GLN A 214 -1.57 13.32 -7.96
C GLN A 214 -1.54 13.79 -6.51
N LEU A 215 -0.53 13.31 -5.75
CA LEU A 215 -0.27 13.82 -4.41
C LEU A 215 0.26 15.26 -4.47
N MET A 216 -0.31 16.11 -3.63
CA MET A 216 0.16 17.48 -3.45
C MET A 216 1.42 17.50 -2.57
N ARG A 217 2.34 18.39 -2.88
CA ARG A 217 3.47 18.71 -1.99
C ARG A 217 2.97 19.53 -0.80
N LYS A 218 3.59 19.34 0.36
CA LYS A 218 3.37 20.25 1.49
C LYS A 218 3.82 21.68 1.10
N ASN A 219 3.21 22.68 1.70
CA ASN A 219 3.55 24.10 1.51
C ASN A 219 3.34 24.66 0.10
N GLY A 220 2.32 24.20 -0.63
CA GLY A 220 1.98 24.78 -1.94
C GLY A 220 2.95 24.47 -3.09
N GLY A 221 3.91 23.56 -2.89
CA GLY A 221 4.97 23.21 -3.85
C GLY A 221 4.49 22.44 -5.10
N GLY A 222 3.19 22.45 -5.43
CA GLY A 222 2.63 21.81 -6.61
C GLY A 222 2.41 20.31 -6.46
N ARG A 223 2.16 19.63 -7.57
CA ARG A 223 1.86 18.20 -7.63
C ARG A 223 3.13 17.37 -7.69
N ARG A 224 3.09 16.18 -7.10
CA ARG A 224 4.18 15.19 -7.21
C ARG A 224 3.99 14.36 -8.47
N SER A 225 5.07 14.15 -9.22
CA SER A 225 5.08 13.20 -10.34
C SER A 225 4.97 11.77 -9.81
N HIS A 226 4.26 10.93 -10.55
CA HIS A 226 4.17 9.51 -10.27
C HIS A 226 4.10 8.70 -11.57
N ASN A 227 4.60 7.48 -11.53
CA ASN A 227 4.55 6.50 -12.62
C ASN A 227 4.44 5.10 -12.04
N HIS A 228 4.08 4.14 -12.89
CA HIS A 228 4.29 2.74 -12.57
C HIS A 228 5.78 2.40 -12.65
N ALA A 229 6.19 1.38 -11.91
CA ALA A 229 7.56 0.93 -11.85
C ALA A 229 7.64 -0.59 -11.95
N VAL A 230 8.70 -1.08 -12.58
CA VAL A 230 9.19 -2.44 -12.44
C VAL A 230 10.53 -2.36 -11.70
N ILE A 231 10.66 -3.10 -10.62
CA ILE A 231 11.82 -3.08 -9.73
C ILE A 231 12.45 -4.47 -9.75
N VAL A 232 13.73 -4.56 -10.08
CA VAL A 232 14.48 -5.81 -10.20
C VAL A 232 15.60 -5.82 -9.17
N PHE A 233 15.59 -6.82 -8.28
CA PHE A 233 16.63 -7.07 -7.28
C PHE A 233 17.59 -8.16 -7.76
N ASP A 234 18.82 -8.16 -7.23
CA ASP A 234 19.79 -9.22 -7.49
C ASP A 234 19.39 -10.55 -6.83
N GLU A 235 18.84 -10.48 -5.63
CA GLU A 235 18.32 -11.62 -4.88
C GLU A 235 16.83 -11.43 -4.57
N PRO A 236 16.07 -12.52 -4.33
CA PRO A 236 14.68 -12.40 -3.93
C PRO A 236 14.53 -11.54 -2.67
N VAL A 237 13.52 -10.70 -2.65
CA VAL A 237 13.11 -9.95 -1.46
C VAL A 237 11.68 -10.34 -1.09
N ARG A 238 11.37 -10.29 0.21
CA ARG A 238 10.03 -10.56 0.73
C ARG A 238 9.24 -9.26 0.86
N GLY A 239 7.97 -9.30 0.43
CA GLY A 239 7.05 -8.18 0.57
C GLY A 239 6.44 -8.04 1.98
N PRO A 240 5.59 -7.03 2.17
CA PRO A 240 5.06 -6.17 1.12
C PRO A 240 6.08 -5.12 0.65
N VAL A 241 6.07 -4.82 -0.64
CA VAL A 241 6.89 -3.76 -1.24
C VAL A 241 6.02 -2.54 -1.48
N LEU A 242 6.17 -1.54 -0.61
CA LEU A 242 5.48 -0.24 -0.65
C LEU A 242 6.51 0.87 -0.80
N VAL A 243 6.63 1.47 -1.98
CA VAL A 243 7.71 2.41 -2.30
C VAL A 243 7.22 3.80 -2.66
N GLY A 244 8.09 4.79 -2.45
CA GLY A 244 7.85 6.18 -2.82
C GLY A 244 7.13 7.01 -1.74
N ALA A 245 6.88 8.27 -2.06
CA ALA A 245 6.34 9.25 -1.11
C ALA A 245 4.86 9.01 -0.72
N GLY A 246 4.17 8.16 -1.45
CA GLY A 246 2.75 7.83 -1.21
C GLY A 246 2.51 6.53 -0.46
N ARG A 247 3.55 5.80 -0.04
CA ARG A 247 3.47 4.43 0.49
C ARG A 247 2.53 4.22 1.68
N PHE A 248 2.38 5.22 2.53
CA PHE A 248 1.46 5.14 3.68
C PHE A 248 0.00 5.47 3.34
N ARG A 249 -0.26 5.88 2.10
CA ARG A 249 -1.57 6.33 1.60
C ARG A 249 -2.07 5.48 0.43
N GLY A 250 -1.51 4.29 0.24
CA GLY A 250 -1.92 3.32 -0.76
C GLY A 250 -1.26 3.46 -2.13
N TYR A 251 -0.34 4.39 -2.32
CA TYR A 251 0.45 4.49 -3.55
C TYR A 251 1.80 3.76 -3.39
N GLY A 252 2.32 3.25 -4.51
CA GLY A 252 3.57 2.51 -4.55
C GLY A 252 3.44 1.05 -4.09
N LEU A 253 2.22 0.49 -4.03
CA LEU A 253 2.03 -0.94 -3.83
C LEU A 253 2.57 -1.69 -5.04
N CYS A 254 3.47 -2.63 -4.79
CA CYS A 254 4.00 -3.54 -5.81
C CYS A 254 3.51 -4.97 -5.57
N ARG A 255 3.41 -5.73 -6.66
CA ARG A 255 3.09 -7.15 -6.67
C ARG A 255 4.32 -7.94 -7.14
N PRO A 256 4.63 -9.08 -6.49
CA PRO A 256 5.71 -9.94 -6.94
C PRO A 256 5.37 -10.59 -8.29
N MET A 257 6.36 -10.66 -9.17
CA MET A 257 6.30 -11.31 -10.47
C MET A 257 7.16 -12.58 -10.43
N ASP A 258 6.95 -13.50 -11.37
CA ASP A 258 7.91 -14.60 -11.56
C ASP A 258 9.21 -14.11 -12.20
N GLU A 259 10.21 -15.00 -12.33
CA GLU A 259 11.51 -14.64 -12.91
C GLU A 259 11.44 -14.22 -14.39
N LYS A 260 10.35 -14.55 -15.08
CA LYS A 260 10.08 -14.13 -16.46
C LYS A 260 9.32 -12.81 -16.54
N GLY A 261 8.95 -12.23 -15.39
CA GLY A 261 8.14 -11.02 -15.32
C GLY A 261 6.65 -11.29 -15.56
N GLU A 262 6.23 -12.56 -15.47
CA GLU A 262 4.83 -12.95 -15.55
C GLU A 262 4.18 -12.91 -14.17
N ASP A 263 2.92 -12.51 -14.12
CA ASP A 263 2.15 -12.57 -12.87
C ASP A 263 1.87 -14.06 -12.54
N ARG A 264 2.27 -14.49 -11.38
CA ARG A 264 1.92 -15.84 -10.91
C ARG A 264 0.43 -15.90 -10.60
N GLY A 265 -0.35 -16.09 -11.67
CA GLY A 265 -1.81 -16.19 -11.71
C GLY A 265 -2.45 -17.18 -10.74
#